data_7da245db9d91c5b8cb1cdae21db51105
#
_entry.id   7da245db9d91c5b8cb1cdae21db51105
#
_cell.length_a   1.000
_cell.length_b   1.000
_cell.length_c   1.000
_cell.angle_alpha   90.00
_cell.angle_beta   90.00
_cell.angle_gamma   90.00
#
_symmetry.space_group_name_H-M   'P 1'
#
loop_
_entity.id
_entity.type
_entity.pdbx_description
1 polymer ?
#
loop_
_entity_poly.entity_id
_entity_poly.type
_entity_poly.pdbx_seq_one_letter_code
_entity_poly.pdbx_strand_id
1 'polypeptide(L)'
;MSPGIAVARAYCVDLVLARREPQYLDAAALSDEVTRFEKACAAAGQELDAIVTRVSQQVGEEEAAIFRAHRALLRDPSLIAKVKSAILNKKIDAPSALHEVLEEYSALFAKIQDDYIKERMADVRDVIGRVMAQLALHKSGCILEANEPIILVAQEVLPSQALAFQRLQVAGILTESGGSTGHAAILARSLGIPSISGLRGIHREVNTGDLLAVDGREGHVYINPGAEVEAAYRKLQREYVDIRDRLIENRDQEPISSDGTRVELLANVNGPDDAAMAVKAGASGVGLYRTEYLFLTHPTVPDEEEQLAAYRAVIEAAPNKTVTIRTLDLGGDKHVPYFGEQREANPFMGWRSIRLSTAYPEFFQTQLRAILRAGLFGKVSLLFPMISTVEEVRRLKRLVSATCDTLRREKVPFADNIPLGVMLEVPAAALCIDALLEEVEFISIGSNDLIQYVMAADRDNPKVAHLCEPFNPAIMRLLFQILRACRRHDKPVTLCGEMAGRPRCFLPLFGMGLRSLSMSPAFVPPIKELVRCISLAKARRIAGRVLRLKTARSIRIYLSRRTKKICPNVAFLDMRK
;
A
#
# COMPACT_ATOMS: atom_id res chain seq x y z
N MET A 1 9.58 0.92 -5.82
CA MET A 1 10.74 0.94 -4.88
C MET A 1 10.40 1.82 -3.68
N SER A 2 10.88 1.47 -2.49
CA SER A 2 10.88 2.30 -1.29
C SER A 2 12.34 2.56 -0.89
N PRO A 3 12.71 3.79 -0.48
CA PRO A 3 14.09 4.08 -0.08
C PRO A 3 14.44 3.39 1.23
N GLY A 4 15.71 3.11 1.43
CA GLY A 4 16.27 2.50 2.62
C GLY A 4 17.43 1.60 2.29
N ILE A 5 18.12 1.14 3.34
CA ILE A 5 19.24 0.20 3.24
C ILE A 5 19.02 -0.89 4.27
N ALA A 6 19.13 -2.15 3.85
CA ALA A 6 19.01 -3.30 4.74
C ALA A 6 20.08 -4.33 4.43
N VAL A 7 20.63 -4.92 5.49
CA VAL A 7 21.49 -6.11 5.43
C VAL A 7 20.93 -7.12 6.41
N ALA A 8 20.32 -8.18 5.87
CA ALA A 8 19.67 -9.22 6.66
C ALA A 8 19.54 -10.52 5.86
N ARG A 9 19.10 -11.60 6.51
CA ARG A 9 18.88 -12.88 5.85
C ARG A 9 17.60 -12.88 5.04
N ALA A 10 17.62 -13.57 3.91
CA ALA A 10 16.47 -13.76 3.05
C ALA A 10 15.44 -14.69 3.69
N TYR A 11 14.16 -14.35 3.51
CA TYR A 11 13.02 -15.22 3.74
C TYR A 11 12.17 -15.28 2.46
N CYS A 12 12.22 -16.42 1.76
CA CYS A 12 11.53 -16.61 0.49
C CYS A 12 10.13 -17.17 0.74
N VAL A 13 9.10 -16.37 0.41
CA VAL A 13 7.69 -16.70 0.68
C VAL A 13 7.15 -17.70 -0.35
N ASP A 14 7.54 -17.57 -1.60
CA ASP A 14 6.96 -18.34 -2.71
C ASP A 14 7.63 -19.69 -2.97
N LEU A 15 8.80 -19.94 -2.36
CA LEU A 15 9.50 -21.24 -2.46
C LEU A 15 8.72 -22.40 -1.84
N VAL A 16 7.73 -22.09 -1.02
CA VAL A 16 6.85 -23.09 -0.41
C VAL A 16 5.96 -23.78 -1.45
N LEU A 17 5.60 -23.07 -2.54
CA LEU A 17 4.73 -23.60 -3.62
C LEU A 17 5.47 -23.73 -4.97
N ALA A 18 6.75 -23.37 -5.06
CA ALA A 18 7.50 -23.48 -6.31
C ALA A 18 7.75 -24.95 -6.68
N ARG A 19 7.62 -25.24 -7.97
CA ARG A 19 7.91 -26.56 -8.53
C ARG A 19 9.38 -26.91 -8.25
N ARG A 20 9.61 -27.90 -7.38
CA ARG A 20 10.91 -28.49 -7.13
C ARG A 20 11.01 -29.79 -7.94
N GLU A 21 12.22 -30.15 -8.37
CA GLU A 21 12.45 -31.50 -8.84
C GLU A 21 12.14 -32.48 -7.69
N PRO A 22 11.37 -33.56 -7.95
CA PRO A 22 11.00 -34.52 -6.93
C PRO A 22 12.24 -35.10 -6.25
N GLN A 23 12.30 -35.01 -4.94
CA GLN A 23 13.38 -35.61 -4.14
C GLN A 23 12.98 -37.05 -3.84
N TYR A 24 13.65 -38.00 -4.47
CA TYR A 24 13.40 -39.42 -4.26
C TYR A 24 14.00 -39.90 -2.95
N LEU A 25 13.27 -40.75 -2.24
CA LEU A 25 13.62 -41.27 -0.93
C LEU A 25 13.89 -42.77 -0.99
N ASP A 26 14.84 -43.22 -0.17
CA ASP A 26 15.06 -44.64 0.06
C ASP A 26 13.90 -45.28 0.86
N ALA A 27 13.66 -46.57 0.67
CA ALA A 27 12.57 -47.28 1.31
C ALA A 27 12.57 -47.17 2.86
N ALA A 28 13.75 -47.07 3.46
CA ALA A 28 13.89 -46.89 4.90
C ALA A 28 13.42 -45.54 5.43
N ALA A 29 13.48 -44.47 4.59
CA ALA A 29 13.11 -43.11 4.98
C ALA A 29 11.62 -42.81 4.82
N LEU A 30 10.86 -43.66 4.15
CA LEU A 30 9.44 -43.40 3.82
C LEU A 30 8.55 -43.26 5.05
N SER A 31 8.77 -44.11 6.07
CA SER A 31 7.98 -44.05 7.33
C SER A 31 8.22 -42.75 8.10
N ASP A 32 9.47 -42.32 8.14
CA ASP A 32 9.85 -41.07 8.81
C ASP A 32 9.31 -39.85 8.09
N GLU A 33 9.26 -39.88 6.75
CA GLU A 33 8.71 -38.78 5.96
C GLU A 33 7.18 -38.68 6.10
N VAL A 34 6.46 -39.81 6.18
CA VAL A 34 5.03 -39.81 6.51
C VAL A 34 4.79 -39.21 7.90
N THR A 35 5.60 -39.61 8.88
CA THR A 35 5.51 -39.05 10.25
C THR A 35 5.82 -37.55 10.27
N ARG A 36 6.78 -37.11 9.47
CA ARG A 36 7.12 -35.68 9.30
C ARG A 36 5.96 -34.89 8.69
N PHE A 37 5.32 -35.43 7.67
CA PHE A 37 4.10 -34.84 7.06
C PHE A 37 2.97 -34.72 8.09
N GLU A 38 2.70 -35.79 8.87
CA GLU A 38 1.66 -35.78 9.91
C GLU A 38 1.92 -34.71 11.00
N LYS A 39 3.17 -34.57 11.43
CA LYS A 39 3.57 -33.52 12.37
C LYS A 39 3.36 -32.11 11.80
N ALA A 40 3.69 -31.91 10.52
CA ALA A 40 3.48 -30.65 9.84
C ALA A 40 1.98 -30.31 9.72
N CYS A 41 1.13 -31.30 9.40
CA CYS A 41 -0.32 -31.14 9.41
C CYS A 41 -0.86 -30.78 10.80
N ALA A 42 -0.36 -31.43 11.85
CA ALA A 42 -0.76 -31.14 13.22
C ALA A 42 -0.36 -29.70 13.65
N ALA A 43 0.84 -29.26 13.30
CA ALA A 43 1.34 -27.91 13.58
C ALA A 43 0.53 -26.84 12.83
N ALA A 44 0.25 -27.05 11.53
CA ALA A 44 -0.62 -26.17 10.74
C ALA A 44 -2.05 -26.12 11.30
N GLY A 45 -2.55 -27.25 11.82
CA GLY A 45 -3.85 -27.33 12.50
C GLY A 45 -3.90 -26.50 13.78
N GLN A 46 -2.85 -26.54 14.61
CA GLN A 46 -2.73 -25.73 15.83
C GLN A 46 -2.65 -24.22 15.49
N GLU A 47 -1.94 -23.86 14.43
CA GLU A 47 -1.88 -22.48 13.94
C GLU A 47 -3.26 -21.99 13.52
N LEU A 48 -4.01 -22.78 12.75
CA LEU A 48 -5.38 -22.46 12.33
C LEU A 48 -6.32 -22.35 13.54
N ASP A 49 -6.21 -23.22 14.55
CA ASP A 49 -7.01 -23.15 15.77
C ASP A 49 -6.75 -21.85 16.54
N ALA A 50 -5.50 -21.42 16.62
CA ALA A 50 -5.13 -20.14 17.24
C ALA A 50 -5.69 -18.94 16.45
N ILE A 51 -5.67 -19.02 15.10
CA ILE A 51 -6.26 -17.99 14.23
C ILE A 51 -7.78 -17.94 14.42
N VAL A 52 -8.47 -19.08 14.36
CA VAL A 52 -9.93 -19.18 14.59
C VAL A 52 -10.31 -18.55 15.92
N THR A 53 -9.64 -18.91 17.01
CA THR A 53 -9.92 -18.36 18.34
C THR A 53 -9.76 -16.85 18.40
N ARG A 54 -8.70 -16.33 17.76
CA ARG A 54 -8.41 -14.90 17.75
C ARG A 54 -9.39 -14.12 16.89
N VAL A 55 -9.66 -14.60 15.66
CA VAL A 55 -10.60 -13.95 14.73
C VAL A 55 -12.00 -13.96 15.31
N SER A 56 -12.45 -15.08 15.89
CA SER A 56 -13.73 -15.19 16.56
C SER A 56 -13.89 -14.18 17.73
N GLN A 57 -12.80 -13.94 18.48
CA GLN A 57 -12.83 -12.99 19.62
C GLN A 57 -12.67 -11.52 19.22
N GLN A 58 -11.96 -11.23 18.13
CA GLN A 58 -11.59 -9.86 17.75
C GLN A 58 -12.42 -9.31 16.58
N VAL A 59 -12.95 -10.16 15.72
CA VAL A 59 -13.59 -9.77 14.47
C VAL A 59 -15.01 -10.32 14.38
N GLY A 60 -15.23 -11.62 14.60
CA GLY A 60 -16.55 -12.24 14.59
C GLY A 60 -16.54 -13.73 14.26
N GLU A 61 -17.69 -14.39 14.50
CA GLU A 61 -17.87 -15.83 14.25
C GLU A 61 -17.97 -16.16 12.74
N GLU A 62 -18.49 -15.25 11.93
CA GLU A 62 -18.62 -15.43 10.49
C GLU A 62 -17.25 -15.39 9.80
N GLU A 63 -16.37 -14.48 10.19
CA GLU A 63 -15.00 -14.36 9.67
C GLU A 63 -14.12 -15.54 10.08
N ALA A 64 -14.37 -16.10 11.26
CA ALA A 64 -13.73 -17.32 11.72
C ALA A 64 -14.15 -18.56 10.91
N ALA A 65 -15.29 -18.50 10.20
CA ALA A 65 -15.81 -19.63 9.42
C ALA A 65 -14.87 -20.04 8.26
N ILE A 66 -14.19 -19.09 7.62
CA ILE A 66 -13.21 -19.36 6.55
C ILE A 66 -12.05 -20.22 7.09
N PHE A 67 -11.50 -19.84 8.24
CA PHE A 67 -10.41 -20.59 8.86
C PHE A 67 -10.86 -21.93 9.42
N ARG A 68 -12.14 -22.06 9.83
CA ARG A 68 -12.75 -23.36 10.15
C ARG A 68 -12.87 -24.25 8.92
N ALA A 69 -13.21 -23.69 7.75
CA ALA A 69 -13.22 -24.43 6.49
C ALA A 69 -11.81 -24.90 6.09
N HIS A 70 -10.79 -24.04 6.22
CA HIS A 70 -9.39 -24.43 6.02
C HIS A 70 -8.95 -25.54 6.99
N ARG A 71 -9.38 -25.48 8.23
CA ARG A 71 -9.13 -26.55 9.22
C ARG A 71 -9.82 -27.85 8.85
N ALA A 72 -11.05 -27.79 8.36
CA ALA A 72 -11.78 -28.98 7.89
C ALA A 72 -11.09 -29.59 6.67
N LEU A 73 -10.63 -28.78 5.72
CA LEU A 73 -9.87 -29.21 4.56
C LEU A 73 -8.53 -29.86 4.94
N LEU A 74 -7.82 -29.30 5.90
CA LEU A 74 -6.57 -29.86 6.42
C LEU A 74 -6.77 -31.25 7.05
N ARG A 75 -7.95 -31.54 7.58
CA ARG A 75 -8.35 -32.82 8.19
C ARG A 75 -9.07 -33.74 7.23
N ASP A 76 -9.22 -33.37 5.97
CA ASP A 76 -9.89 -34.20 4.98
C ASP A 76 -9.11 -35.52 4.76
N PRO A 77 -9.72 -36.68 5.08
CA PRO A 77 -9.08 -37.98 4.92
C PRO A 77 -8.63 -38.24 3.48
N SER A 78 -9.33 -37.68 2.49
CA SER A 78 -9.04 -37.85 1.06
C SER A 78 -7.74 -37.11 0.68
N LEU A 79 -7.57 -35.87 1.12
CA LEU A 79 -6.36 -35.10 0.91
C LEU A 79 -5.15 -35.78 1.56
N ILE A 80 -5.29 -36.17 2.84
CA ILE A 80 -4.23 -36.82 3.60
C ILE A 80 -3.82 -38.16 2.97
N ALA A 81 -4.82 -38.98 2.56
CA ALA A 81 -4.57 -40.28 1.93
C ALA A 81 -3.85 -40.12 0.58
N LYS A 82 -4.22 -39.14 -0.25
CA LYS A 82 -3.54 -38.83 -1.52
C LYS A 82 -2.07 -38.47 -1.31
N VAL A 83 -1.76 -37.58 -0.38
CA VAL A 83 -0.37 -37.18 -0.09
C VAL A 83 0.44 -38.38 0.43
N LYS A 84 -0.10 -39.15 1.38
CA LYS A 84 0.56 -40.37 1.88
C LYS A 84 0.79 -41.41 0.77
N SER A 85 -0.19 -41.60 -0.11
CA SER A 85 -0.07 -42.49 -1.26
C SER A 85 1.04 -42.01 -2.22
N ALA A 86 1.15 -40.71 -2.46
CA ALA A 86 2.22 -40.17 -3.29
C ALA A 86 3.61 -40.40 -2.65
N ILE A 87 3.77 -40.16 -1.35
CA ILE A 87 5.01 -40.43 -0.62
C ILE A 87 5.41 -41.90 -0.72
N LEU A 88 4.49 -42.82 -0.41
CA LEU A 88 4.78 -44.24 -0.31
C LEU A 88 4.96 -44.92 -1.68
N ASN A 89 4.08 -44.61 -2.66
CA ASN A 89 4.08 -45.30 -3.95
C ASN A 89 5.12 -44.72 -4.93
N LYS A 90 5.31 -43.38 -4.92
CA LYS A 90 6.26 -42.70 -5.82
C LYS A 90 7.63 -42.49 -5.17
N LYS A 91 7.75 -42.80 -3.87
CA LYS A 91 8.96 -42.66 -3.08
C LYS A 91 9.55 -41.24 -3.14
N ILE A 92 8.69 -40.23 -3.03
CA ILE A 92 9.07 -38.80 -3.06
C ILE A 92 8.88 -38.16 -1.69
N ASP A 93 9.56 -37.05 -1.44
CA ASP A 93 9.44 -36.32 -0.18
C ASP A 93 8.07 -35.63 -0.04
N ALA A 94 7.66 -35.30 1.18
CA ALA A 94 6.37 -34.73 1.50
C ALA A 94 6.07 -33.40 0.75
N PRO A 95 7.03 -32.46 0.60
CA PRO A 95 6.82 -31.27 -0.23
C PRO A 95 6.51 -31.61 -1.70
N SER A 96 7.22 -32.55 -2.31
CA SER A 96 6.98 -32.98 -3.69
C SER A 96 5.61 -33.66 -3.84
N ALA A 97 5.23 -34.49 -2.87
CA ALA A 97 3.92 -35.13 -2.83
C ALA A 97 2.77 -34.11 -2.70
N LEU A 98 2.92 -33.09 -1.86
CA LEU A 98 1.95 -32.00 -1.72
C LEU A 98 1.83 -31.17 -3.00
N HIS A 99 2.95 -30.91 -3.64
CA HIS A 99 2.95 -30.17 -4.92
C HIS A 99 2.21 -30.95 -6.02
N GLU A 100 2.47 -32.24 -6.11
CA GLU A 100 1.80 -33.12 -7.09
C GLU A 100 0.28 -33.19 -6.87
N VAL A 101 -0.15 -33.31 -5.62
CA VAL A 101 -1.56 -33.27 -5.25
C VAL A 101 -2.19 -31.92 -5.59
N LEU A 102 -1.48 -30.82 -5.39
CA LEU A 102 -1.93 -29.48 -5.77
C LEU A 102 -2.07 -29.32 -7.28
N GLU A 103 -1.12 -29.85 -8.08
CA GLU A 103 -1.22 -29.86 -9.55
C GLU A 103 -2.42 -30.70 -10.02
N GLU A 104 -2.65 -31.88 -9.41
CA GLU A 104 -3.81 -32.73 -9.72
C GLU A 104 -5.14 -32.00 -9.48
N TYR A 105 -5.30 -31.37 -8.31
CA TYR A 105 -6.47 -30.55 -8.02
C TYR A 105 -6.60 -29.36 -8.98
N SER A 106 -5.50 -28.65 -9.26
CA SER A 106 -5.50 -27.54 -10.20
C SER A 106 -5.93 -27.96 -11.61
N ALA A 107 -5.49 -29.14 -12.08
CA ALA A 107 -5.88 -29.68 -13.39
C ALA A 107 -7.33 -30.14 -13.44
N LEU A 108 -7.86 -30.68 -12.34
CA LEU A 108 -9.26 -31.05 -12.21
C LEU A 108 -10.18 -29.82 -12.24
N PHE A 109 -9.84 -28.80 -11.48
CA PHE A 109 -10.64 -27.58 -11.36
C PHE A 109 -10.50 -26.65 -12.58
N ALA A 110 -9.38 -26.69 -13.31
CA ALA A 110 -9.22 -25.92 -14.56
C ALA A 110 -10.23 -26.31 -15.65
N LYS A 111 -10.83 -27.50 -15.57
CA LYS A 111 -11.85 -27.97 -16.51
C LYS A 111 -13.27 -27.48 -16.18
N ILE A 112 -13.47 -26.88 -15.02
CA ILE A 112 -14.77 -26.46 -14.51
C ILE A 112 -14.85 -24.93 -14.60
N GLN A 113 -15.87 -24.42 -15.28
CA GLN A 113 -16.07 -22.96 -15.47
C GLN A 113 -16.86 -22.29 -14.33
N ASP A 114 -16.92 -22.89 -13.15
CA ASP A 114 -17.68 -22.38 -12.01
C ASP A 114 -16.75 -21.59 -11.07
N ASP A 115 -17.11 -20.34 -10.80
CA ASP A 115 -16.30 -19.41 -9.99
C ASP A 115 -16.27 -19.78 -8.51
N TYR A 116 -17.33 -20.39 -7.97
CA TYR A 116 -17.36 -20.96 -6.62
C TYR A 116 -16.29 -22.07 -6.43
N ILE A 117 -16.00 -22.81 -7.48
CA ILE A 117 -14.99 -23.87 -7.48
C ILE A 117 -13.58 -23.31 -7.57
N LYS A 118 -13.39 -22.14 -8.22
CA LYS A 118 -12.08 -21.45 -8.23
C LYS A 118 -11.71 -20.88 -6.86
N GLU A 119 -12.68 -20.37 -6.09
CA GLU A 119 -12.46 -19.93 -4.70
C GLU A 119 -12.01 -21.12 -3.82
N ARG A 120 -12.62 -22.29 -4.00
CA ARG A 120 -12.20 -23.52 -3.30
C ARG A 120 -10.77 -23.93 -3.61
N MET A 121 -10.27 -23.63 -4.83
CA MET A 121 -8.85 -23.86 -5.16
C MET A 121 -7.90 -22.93 -4.43
N ALA A 122 -8.33 -21.70 -4.16
CA ALA A 122 -7.54 -20.77 -3.34
C ALA A 122 -7.40 -21.29 -1.90
N ASP A 123 -8.49 -21.82 -1.32
CA ASP A 123 -8.50 -22.46 0.01
C ASP A 123 -7.55 -23.67 0.07
N VAL A 124 -7.62 -24.56 -0.95
CA VAL A 124 -6.72 -25.73 -1.05
C VAL A 124 -5.27 -25.30 -1.12
N ARG A 125 -4.98 -24.26 -1.91
CA ARG A 125 -3.62 -23.72 -2.08
C ARG A 125 -3.10 -23.09 -0.77
N ASP A 126 -3.95 -22.38 -0.02
CA ASP A 126 -3.58 -21.78 1.28
C ASP A 126 -3.28 -22.88 2.31
N VAL A 127 -4.13 -23.90 2.41
CA VAL A 127 -3.94 -25.03 3.33
C VAL A 127 -2.67 -25.81 3.01
N ILE A 128 -2.43 -26.15 1.75
CA ILE A 128 -1.21 -26.85 1.31
C ILE A 128 0.02 -25.97 1.57
N GLY A 129 -0.06 -24.67 1.30
CA GLY A 129 0.99 -23.71 1.58
C GLY A 129 1.40 -23.68 3.05
N ARG A 130 0.44 -23.73 3.97
CA ARG A 130 0.70 -23.79 5.43
C ARG A 130 1.43 -25.06 5.84
N VAL A 131 0.99 -26.23 5.33
CA VAL A 131 1.68 -27.50 5.61
C VAL A 131 3.11 -27.49 5.07
N MET A 132 3.30 -27.00 3.86
CA MET A 132 4.64 -26.84 3.26
C MET A 132 5.53 -25.90 4.06
N ALA A 133 5.00 -24.79 4.59
CA ALA A 133 5.74 -23.88 5.46
C ALA A 133 6.23 -24.60 6.73
N GLN A 134 5.38 -25.39 7.36
CA GLN A 134 5.76 -26.20 8.53
C GLN A 134 6.84 -27.25 8.18
N LEU A 135 6.75 -27.88 7.01
CA LEU A 135 7.76 -28.82 6.52
C LEU A 135 9.10 -28.14 6.24
N ALA A 136 9.09 -26.91 5.74
CA ALA A 136 10.29 -26.12 5.49
C ALA A 136 11.01 -25.72 6.78
N LEU A 137 10.26 -25.34 7.81
CA LEU A 137 10.80 -25.03 9.16
C LEU A 137 11.57 -26.21 9.78
N HIS A 138 11.18 -27.45 9.47
CA HIS A 138 11.82 -28.65 10.01
C HIS A 138 13.04 -29.15 9.19
N LYS A 139 13.20 -28.70 7.93
CA LYS A 139 14.35 -29.12 7.07
C LYS A 139 15.51 -28.13 7.09
N SER A 140 15.24 -26.87 7.36
CA SER A 140 16.27 -25.86 7.47
C SER A 140 16.80 -25.86 8.91
N GLY A 141 17.99 -26.38 9.13
CA GLY A 141 18.73 -26.16 10.36
C GLY A 141 19.11 -24.68 10.61
N CYS A 142 18.55 -23.78 9.85
CA CYS A 142 18.43 -22.35 10.09
C CYS A 142 17.08 -22.09 10.75
N ILE A 143 17.01 -22.27 12.06
CA ILE A 143 16.04 -21.59 12.90
C ILE A 143 16.36 -20.11 12.72
N LEU A 144 15.58 -19.41 11.88
CA LEU A 144 15.51 -17.95 11.98
C LEU A 144 14.93 -17.73 13.38
N GLU A 145 15.78 -17.30 14.30
CA GLU A 145 15.30 -16.93 15.63
C GLU A 145 14.18 -15.91 15.42
N ALA A 146 13.06 -16.06 16.12
CA ALA A 146 11.86 -15.25 15.92
C ALA A 146 12.08 -13.72 16.09
N ASN A 147 13.29 -13.30 16.39
CA ASN A 147 13.72 -11.93 16.66
C ASN A 147 14.79 -11.40 15.68
N GLU A 148 15.24 -12.15 14.66
CA GLU A 148 16.19 -11.59 13.70
C GLU A 148 15.48 -10.84 12.56
N PRO A 149 16.01 -9.66 12.14
CA PRO A 149 15.47 -8.94 10.99
C PRO A 149 15.67 -9.75 9.69
N ILE A 150 14.63 -9.81 8.85
CA ILE A 150 14.63 -10.56 7.59
C ILE A 150 14.36 -9.65 6.37
N ILE A 151 14.88 -10.05 5.21
CA ILE A 151 14.48 -9.48 3.92
C ILE A 151 13.54 -10.47 3.25
N LEU A 152 12.32 -10.02 3.01
CA LEU A 152 11.26 -10.80 2.40
C LEU A 152 11.49 -10.87 0.89
N VAL A 153 11.48 -12.08 0.33
CA VAL A 153 11.59 -12.33 -1.13
C VAL A 153 10.35 -13.06 -1.58
N ALA A 154 9.60 -12.49 -2.52
CA ALA A 154 8.33 -13.03 -3.01
C ALA A 154 8.17 -12.78 -4.51
N GLN A 155 7.34 -13.58 -5.18
CA GLN A 155 6.92 -13.27 -6.54
C GLN A 155 6.03 -12.02 -6.53
N GLU A 156 5.06 -12.00 -5.64
CA GLU A 156 4.18 -10.87 -5.33
C GLU A 156 3.76 -10.94 -3.86
N VAL A 157 3.50 -9.80 -3.23
CA VAL A 157 2.98 -9.76 -1.85
C VAL A 157 1.48 -9.50 -1.91
N LEU A 158 0.71 -10.47 -1.44
CA LEU A 158 -0.74 -10.37 -1.36
C LEU A 158 -1.18 -9.55 -0.12
N PRO A 159 -2.36 -8.91 -0.14
CA PRO A 159 -2.89 -8.15 1.00
C PRO A 159 -2.99 -8.96 2.30
N SER A 160 -3.41 -10.23 2.20
CA SER A 160 -3.52 -11.16 3.33
C SER A 160 -2.17 -11.49 3.96
N GLN A 161 -1.11 -11.56 3.17
CA GLN A 161 0.26 -11.80 3.63
C GLN A 161 0.84 -10.58 4.33
N ALA A 162 0.48 -9.37 3.89
CA ALA A 162 0.96 -8.11 4.49
C ALA A 162 0.63 -8.01 5.99
N LEU A 163 -0.53 -8.50 6.41
CA LEU A 163 -0.92 -8.56 7.83
C LEU A 163 -0.10 -9.59 8.64
N ALA A 164 0.22 -10.74 8.04
CA ALA A 164 1.05 -11.75 8.69
C ALA A 164 2.49 -11.24 8.90
N PHE A 165 3.01 -10.42 7.98
CA PHE A 165 4.36 -9.85 8.04
C PHE A 165 4.54 -8.74 9.09
N GLN A 166 3.47 -8.13 9.58
CA GLN A 166 3.55 -7.16 10.69
C GLN A 166 4.12 -7.76 11.98
N ARG A 167 4.11 -9.09 12.11
CA ARG A 167 4.67 -9.81 13.27
C ARG A 167 6.12 -10.20 13.12
N LEU A 168 6.65 -10.16 11.89
CA LEU A 168 8.04 -10.44 11.59
C LEU A 168 8.82 -9.13 11.59
N GLN A 169 10.06 -9.15 12.02
CA GLN A 169 10.96 -8.00 11.88
C GLN A 169 11.42 -7.89 10.41
N VAL A 170 10.52 -7.44 9.52
CA VAL A 170 10.85 -7.26 8.12
C VAL A 170 11.74 -6.04 7.94
N ALA A 171 12.98 -6.26 7.52
CA ALA A 171 13.98 -5.21 7.26
C ALA A 171 13.97 -4.73 5.80
N GLY A 172 13.37 -5.49 4.87
CA GLY A 172 13.28 -5.14 3.46
C GLY A 172 12.38 -6.09 2.66
N ILE A 173 11.92 -5.66 1.49
CA ILE A 173 11.03 -6.44 0.63
C ILE A 173 11.53 -6.45 -0.81
N LEU A 174 11.70 -7.63 -1.40
CA LEU A 174 12.09 -7.85 -2.80
C LEU A 174 10.98 -8.63 -3.52
N THR A 175 10.53 -8.14 -4.70
CA THR A 175 9.49 -8.81 -5.48
C THR A 175 9.84 -8.91 -6.96
N GLU A 176 9.37 -9.98 -7.63
CA GLU A 176 9.50 -10.13 -9.08
C GLU A 176 8.50 -9.30 -9.85
N SER A 177 7.27 -9.29 -9.39
CA SER A 177 6.16 -8.52 -9.97
C SER A 177 5.72 -7.42 -9.00
N GLY A 178 4.87 -6.53 -9.49
CA GLY A 178 4.33 -5.41 -8.73
C GLY A 178 4.93 -4.07 -9.13
N GLY A 179 4.04 -3.09 -9.26
CA GLY A 179 4.38 -1.69 -9.55
C GLY A 179 4.79 -0.92 -8.29
N SER A 180 5.08 0.36 -8.45
CA SER A 180 5.36 1.28 -7.33
C SER A 180 4.15 1.47 -6.39
N THR A 181 2.98 1.08 -6.82
CA THR A 181 1.70 1.14 -6.10
C THR A 181 1.24 -0.23 -5.60
N GLY A 182 1.96 -1.31 -5.92
CA GLY A 182 1.66 -2.66 -5.44
C GLY A 182 1.68 -2.76 -3.90
N HIS A 183 0.99 -3.75 -3.35
CA HIS A 183 0.83 -3.94 -1.89
C HIS A 183 2.17 -4.01 -1.15
N ALA A 184 3.18 -4.67 -1.75
CA ALA A 184 4.54 -4.71 -1.21
C ALA A 184 5.17 -3.32 -1.04
N ALA A 185 4.98 -2.45 -2.05
CA ALA A 185 5.54 -1.10 -2.03
C ALA A 185 4.79 -0.17 -1.04
N ILE A 186 3.48 -0.38 -0.87
CA ILE A 186 2.67 0.34 0.13
C ILE A 186 3.09 -0.08 1.53
N LEU A 187 3.20 -1.39 1.79
CA LEU A 187 3.64 -1.94 3.07
C LEU A 187 5.05 -1.46 3.42
N ALA A 188 5.99 -1.56 2.49
CA ALA A 188 7.37 -1.13 2.74
C ALA A 188 7.45 0.36 3.08
N ARG A 189 6.62 1.20 2.44
CA ARG A 189 6.56 2.64 2.73
C ARG A 189 5.91 2.94 4.07
N SER A 190 4.87 2.23 4.46
CA SER A 190 4.27 2.41 5.79
C SER A 190 5.24 2.01 6.89
N LEU A 191 5.99 0.93 6.71
CA LEU A 191 7.02 0.46 7.63
C LEU A 191 8.34 1.26 7.56
N GLY A 192 8.52 2.12 6.54
CA GLY A 192 9.77 2.87 6.35
C GLY A 192 10.99 2.01 6.00
N ILE A 193 10.78 0.85 5.34
CA ILE A 193 11.82 -0.12 4.95
C ILE A 193 12.08 -0.11 3.44
N PRO A 194 13.29 -0.53 2.98
CA PRO A 194 13.61 -0.62 1.57
C PRO A 194 12.75 -1.66 0.86
N SER A 195 12.28 -1.33 -0.35
CA SER A 195 11.69 -2.30 -1.25
C SER A 195 12.13 -2.12 -2.69
N ILE A 196 12.35 -3.24 -3.39
CA ILE A 196 12.67 -3.27 -4.81
C ILE A 196 11.75 -4.27 -5.49
N SER A 197 11.03 -3.82 -6.53
CA SER A 197 10.13 -4.64 -7.34
C SER A 197 10.64 -4.75 -8.78
N GLY A 198 10.20 -5.77 -9.51
CA GLY A 198 10.61 -6.00 -10.90
C GLY A 198 11.92 -6.78 -11.04
N LEU A 199 12.32 -7.49 -10.00
CA LEU A 199 13.53 -8.33 -9.95
C LEU A 199 13.22 -9.71 -10.55
N ARG A 200 13.20 -9.80 -11.89
CA ARG A 200 12.86 -11.04 -12.59
C ARG A 200 13.81 -12.18 -12.21
N GLY A 201 13.25 -13.31 -11.79
CA GLY A 201 14.01 -14.51 -11.44
C GLY A 201 14.63 -14.49 -10.04
N ILE A 202 14.41 -13.45 -9.22
CA ILE A 202 15.02 -13.32 -7.89
C ILE A 202 14.74 -14.54 -6.99
N HIS A 203 13.54 -15.13 -7.10
CA HIS A 203 13.18 -16.32 -6.31
C HIS A 203 13.96 -17.58 -6.71
N ARG A 204 14.62 -17.60 -7.89
CA ARG A 204 15.48 -18.70 -8.34
C ARG A 204 16.93 -18.51 -7.91
N GLU A 205 17.32 -17.26 -7.68
CA GLU A 205 18.70 -16.89 -7.34
C GLU A 205 18.92 -16.80 -5.83
N VAL A 206 17.85 -16.55 -5.05
CA VAL A 206 17.90 -16.38 -3.61
C VAL A 206 17.27 -17.56 -2.89
N ASN A 207 17.95 -18.10 -1.90
CA ASN A 207 17.40 -19.10 -0.99
C ASN A 207 17.13 -18.50 0.39
N THR A 208 16.16 -19.08 1.11
CA THR A 208 15.96 -18.72 2.52
C THR A 208 17.23 -18.96 3.33
N GLY A 209 17.68 -17.94 4.07
CA GLY A 209 18.91 -17.95 4.83
C GLY A 209 20.10 -17.27 4.15
N ASP A 210 20.04 -17.00 2.83
CA ASP A 210 21.07 -16.22 2.14
C ASP A 210 21.19 -14.82 2.74
N LEU A 211 22.41 -14.30 2.86
CA LEU A 211 22.62 -12.93 3.28
C LEU A 211 22.36 -11.98 2.11
N LEU A 212 21.50 -11.00 2.32
CA LEU A 212 21.20 -9.98 1.31
C LEU A 212 21.62 -8.59 1.79
N ALA A 213 22.20 -7.80 0.88
CA ALA A 213 22.39 -6.37 1.06
C ALA A 213 21.55 -5.62 0.01
N VAL A 214 20.61 -4.80 0.49
CA VAL A 214 19.60 -4.12 -0.32
C VAL A 214 19.73 -2.61 -0.18
N ASP A 215 19.82 -1.91 -1.31
CA ASP A 215 19.72 -0.45 -1.39
C ASP A 215 18.49 -0.06 -2.24
N GLY A 216 17.39 0.24 -1.57
CA GLY A 216 16.15 0.69 -2.21
C GLY A 216 16.25 2.07 -2.87
N ARG A 217 17.28 2.86 -2.56
CA ARG A 217 17.53 4.19 -3.16
C ARG A 217 18.12 4.06 -4.57
N GLU A 218 19.07 3.13 -4.73
CA GLU A 218 19.78 2.86 -6.00
C GLU A 218 19.12 1.71 -6.79
N GLY A 219 18.32 0.87 -6.11
CA GLY A 219 17.73 -0.35 -6.68
C GLY A 219 18.77 -1.47 -6.83
N HIS A 220 19.73 -1.58 -5.92
CA HIS A 220 20.75 -2.61 -5.92
C HIS A 220 20.45 -3.71 -4.90
N VAL A 221 20.68 -4.96 -5.29
CA VAL A 221 20.61 -6.15 -4.43
C VAL A 221 21.89 -6.94 -4.62
N TYR A 222 22.54 -7.30 -3.53
CA TYR A 222 23.67 -8.20 -3.51
C TYR A 222 23.28 -9.47 -2.75
N ILE A 223 23.47 -10.61 -3.39
CA ILE A 223 23.20 -11.94 -2.82
C ILE A 223 24.52 -12.50 -2.31
N ASN A 224 24.56 -12.91 -1.04
CA ASN A 224 25.73 -13.41 -0.37
C ASN A 224 26.98 -12.53 -0.61
N PRO A 225 26.90 -11.21 -0.28
CA PRO A 225 27.99 -10.28 -0.53
C PRO A 225 29.26 -10.71 0.20
N GLY A 226 30.41 -10.52 -0.45
CA GLY A 226 31.70 -10.68 0.23
C GLY A 226 31.86 -9.71 1.40
N ALA A 227 32.73 -10.03 2.35
CA ALA A 227 32.90 -9.30 3.62
C ALA A 227 33.11 -7.78 3.46
N GLU A 228 33.81 -7.35 2.41
CA GLU A 228 34.05 -5.94 2.13
C GLU A 228 32.75 -5.20 1.75
N VAL A 229 31.93 -5.80 0.86
CA VAL A 229 30.63 -5.25 0.43
C VAL A 229 29.65 -5.27 1.60
N GLU A 230 29.60 -6.34 2.37
CA GLU A 230 28.77 -6.43 3.56
C GLU A 230 29.12 -5.31 4.56
N ALA A 231 30.39 -5.15 4.90
CA ALA A 231 30.84 -4.11 5.82
C ALA A 231 30.48 -2.68 5.33
N ALA A 232 30.63 -2.42 4.01
CA ALA A 232 30.24 -1.16 3.40
C ALA A 232 28.73 -0.90 3.51
N TYR A 233 27.88 -1.92 3.23
CA TYR A 233 26.44 -1.79 3.33
C TYR A 233 25.93 -1.70 4.76
N ARG A 234 26.55 -2.40 5.73
CA ARG A 234 26.24 -2.22 7.15
C ARG A 234 26.59 -0.81 7.65
N LYS A 235 27.68 -0.22 7.16
CA LYS A 235 28.03 1.17 7.45
C LYS A 235 27.00 2.13 6.87
N LEU A 236 26.61 1.95 5.60
CA LEU A 236 25.58 2.74 4.94
C LEU A 236 24.22 2.62 5.63
N GLN A 237 23.86 1.43 6.11
CA GLN A 237 22.61 1.17 6.85
C GLN A 237 22.62 1.98 8.17
N ARG A 238 23.70 1.94 8.93
CA ARG A 238 23.82 2.72 10.18
C ARG A 238 23.70 4.22 9.90
N GLU A 239 24.42 4.72 8.90
CA GLU A 239 24.34 6.13 8.51
C GLU A 239 22.91 6.53 8.09
N TYR A 240 22.20 5.65 7.36
CA TYR A 240 20.81 5.87 6.97
C TYR A 240 19.89 5.95 8.19
N VAL A 241 20.02 5.01 9.12
CA VAL A 241 19.23 4.96 10.37
C VAL A 241 19.54 6.18 11.24
N ASP A 242 20.81 6.52 11.46
CA ASP A 242 21.23 7.67 12.26
C ASP A 242 20.68 9.00 11.72
N ILE A 243 20.69 9.18 10.40
CA ILE A 243 20.10 10.37 9.77
C ILE A 243 18.58 10.36 9.97
N ARG A 244 17.91 9.24 9.73
CA ARG A 244 16.47 9.10 9.89
C ARG A 244 16.04 9.41 11.33
N ASP A 245 16.71 8.84 12.30
CA ASP A 245 16.37 8.99 13.72
C ASP A 245 16.58 10.43 14.20
N ARG A 246 17.67 11.08 13.79
CA ARG A 246 17.87 12.53 14.03
C ARG A 246 16.77 13.40 13.42
N LEU A 247 16.23 13.02 12.26
CA LEU A 247 15.12 13.77 11.66
C LEU A 247 13.81 13.55 12.44
N ILE A 248 13.62 12.38 13.05
CA ILE A 248 12.47 12.10 13.92
C ILE A 248 12.53 12.93 15.21
N GLU A 249 13.72 13.18 15.77
CA GLU A 249 13.89 14.06 16.93
C GLU A 249 13.38 15.49 16.69
N ASN A 250 13.40 15.95 15.43
CA ASN A 250 12.87 17.25 15.02
C ASN A 250 11.35 17.27 14.81
N ARG A 251 10.62 16.21 15.19
CA ARG A 251 9.17 16.05 14.93
C ARG A 251 8.30 17.18 15.47
N ASP A 252 8.66 17.74 16.63
CA ASP A 252 7.89 18.78 17.32
C ASP A 252 8.16 20.19 16.78
N GLN A 253 9.15 20.33 15.90
CA GLN A 253 9.46 21.62 15.29
C GLN A 253 8.45 21.94 14.18
N GLU A 254 8.07 23.23 14.09
CA GLU A 254 7.16 23.67 13.05
C GLU A 254 7.80 23.63 11.65
N PRO A 255 7.06 23.20 10.61
CA PRO A 255 7.53 23.20 9.22
C PRO A 255 7.46 24.62 8.63
N ILE A 256 8.36 25.46 9.05
CA ILE A 256 8.49 26.87 8.60
C ILE A 256 9.80 27.01 7.82
N SER A 257 9.70 27.57 6.62
CA SER A 257 10.87 27.85 5.78
C SER A 257 11.78 28.94 6.39
N SER A 258 13.02 29.02 5.91
CA SER A 258 14.00 29.98 6.43
C SER A 258 13.61 31.47 6.27
N ASP A 259 12.58 31.77 5.48
CA ASP A 259 11.99 33.09 5.30
C ASP A 259 10.56 33.21 5.88
N GLY A 260 10.21 32.36 6.84
CA GLY A 260 8.96 32.44 7.61
C GLY A 260 7.72 31.88 6.95
N THR A 261 7.83 31.23 5.77
CA THR A 261 6.66 30.64 5.11
C THR A 261 6.29 29.30 5.73
N ARG A 262 5.09 29.18 6.26
CA ARG A 262 4.55 27.94 6.85
C ARG A 262 4.13 26.96 5.76
N VAL A 263 4.40 25.68 5.99
CA VAL A 263 3.95 24.55 5.16
C VAL A 263 3.20 23.58 6.05
N GLU A 264 2.07 23.08 5.60
CA GLU A 264 1.29 22.07 6.29
C GLU A 264 1.72 20.68 5.82
N LEU A 265 2.12 19.83 6.75
CA LEU A 265 2.53 18.45 6.46
C LEU A 265 1.51 17.49 7.06
N LEU A 266 0.76 16.85 6.20
CA LEU A 266 -0.31 15.91 6.52
C LEU A 266 0.11 14.48 6.21
N ALA A 267 -0.64 13.51 6.73
CA ALA A 267 -0.38 12.09 6.48
C ALA A 267 -1.47 11.44 5.64
N ASN A 268 -1.04 10.47 4.81
CA ASN A 268 -1.92 9.48 4.19
C ASN A 268 -1.99 8.26 5.12
N VAL A 269 -3.20 7.82 5.45
CA VAL A 269 -3.44 6.70 6.36
C VAL A 269 -4.45 5.72 5.78
N ASN A 270 -4.36 4.45 6.20
CA ASN A 270 -5.29 3.39 5.83
C ASN A 270 -6.10 2.88 7.05
N GLY A 271 -5.71 3.30 8.26
CA GLY A 271 -6.36 2.90 9.50
C GLY A 271 -5.82 3.66 10.71
N PRO A 272 -6.28 3.31 11.93
CA PRO A 272 -5.94 4.01 13.16
C PRO A 272 -4.46 3.91 13.53
N ASP A 273 -3.80 2.79 13.25
CA ASP A 273 -2.38 2.61 13.52
C ASP A 273 -1.51 3.57 12.70
N ASP A 274 -1.84 3.73 11.40
CA ASP A 274 -1.17 4.71 10.54
C ASP A 274 -1.40 6.14 11.04
N ALA A 275 -2.61 6.45 11.54
CA ALA A 275 -2.92 7.76 12.11
C ALA A 275 -2.12 8.04 13.38
N ALA A 276 -1.98 7.06 14.26
CA ALA A 276 -1.12 7.17 15.45
C ALA A 276 0.36 7.34 15.08
N MET A 277 0.86 6.63 14.06
CA MET A 277 2.21 6.82 13.54
C MET A 277 2.40 8.21 12.92
N ALA A 278 1.39 8.74 12.23
CA ALA A 278 1.42 10.08 11.66
C ALA A 278 1.59 11.15 12.73
N VAL A 279 0.86 11.04 13.84
CA VAL A 279 1.00 11.95 14.99
C VAL A 279 2.40 11.85 15.59
N LYS A 280 2.93 10.63 15.78
CA LYS A 280 4.30 10.40 16.26
C LYS A 280 5.36 10.97 15.31
N ALA A 281 5.12 10.99 14.01
CA ALA A 281 6.01 11.59 13.01
C ALA A 281 5.91 13.12 12.95
N GLY A 282 4.99 13.74 13.69
CA GLY A 282 4.79 15.18 13.72
C GLY A 282 3.99 15.72 12.55
N ALA A 283 3.05 14.95 12.02
CA ALA A 283 2.08 15.41 11.02
C ALA A 283 1.06 16.37 11.64
N SER A 284 0.64 17.38 10.86
CA SER A 284 -0.37 18.37 11.28
C SER A 284 -1.79 17.81 11.27
N GLY A 285 -2.03 16.70 10.58
CA GLY A 285 -3.33 16.05 10.45
C GLY A 285 -3.29 14.90 9.45
N VAL A 286 -4.48 14.38 9.10
CA VAL A 286 -4.67 13.36 8.08
C VAL A 286 -5.23 14.03 6.82
N GLY A 287 -4.40 14.16 5.80
CA GLY A 287 -4.80 14.78 4.52
C GLY A 287 -5.47 13.80 3.56
N LEU A 288 -5.34 12.50 3.82
CA LEU A 288 -6.01 11.44 3.08
C LEU A 288 -6.19 10.20 3.95
N TYR A 289 -7.40 9.91 4.36
CA TYR A 289 -7.79 8.60 4.84
C TYR A 289 -8.39 7.79 3.69
N ARG A 290 -7.71 6.69 3.34
CA ARG A 290 -8.14 5.76 2.29
C ARG A 290 -9.09 4.74 2.88
N THR A 291 -10.37 4.85 2.56
CA THR A 291 -11.41 3.96 3.12
C THR A 291 -11.42 2.57 2.49
N GLU A 292 -10.76 2.39 1.35
CA GLU A 292 -10.78 1.13 0.58
C GLU A 292 -10.30 -0.06 1.39
N TYR A 293 -9.33 0.16 2.28
CA TYR A 293 -8.77 -0.93 3.09
C TYR A 293 -9.83 -1.60 3.97
N LEU A 294 -10.76 -0.81 4.53
CA LEU A 294 -11.89 -1.33 5.29
C LEU A 294 -12.72 -2.32 4.44
N PHE A 295 -13.02 -1.96 3.19
CA PHE A 295 -13.82 -2.79 2.29
C PHE A 295 -13.07 -4.00 1.74
N LEU A 296 -11.75 -3.88 1.52
CA LEU A 296 -10.91 -4.97 1.01
C LEU A 296 -10.64 -6.05 2.06
N THR A 297 -10.68 -5.70 3.34
CA THR A 297 -10.42 -6.64 4.45
C THR A 297 -11.69 -7.23 5.05
N HIS A 298 -12.87 -6.69 4.69
CA HIS A 298 -14.16 -7.16 5.19
C HIS A 298 -14.75 -8.22 4.26
N PRO A 299 -15.30 -9.33 4.79
CA PRO A 299 -15.86 -10.41 3.96
C PRO A 299 -17.19 -10.02 3.27
N THR A 300 -17.93 -9.10 3.89
CA THR A 300 -19.19 -8.53 3.38
C THR A 300 -19.07 -7.01 3.25
N VAL A 301 -20.06 -6.36 2.66
CA VAL A 301 -20.12 -4.89 2.64
C VAL A 301 -20.23 -4.39 4.08
N PRO A 302 -19.29 -3.60 4.61
CA PRO A 302 -19.38 -3.05 5.96
C PRO A 302 -20.65 -2.20 6.11
N ASP A 303 -21.40 -2.43 7.18
CA ASP A 303 -22.60 -1.65 7.47
C ASP A 303 -22.26 -0.24 7.97
N GLU A 304 -23.29 0.58 8.30
CA GLU A 304 -23.11 1.96 8.75
C GLU A 304 -22.35 2.05 10.07
N GLU A 305 -22.60 1.13 11.02
CA GLU A 305 -21.98 1.13 12.34
C GLU A 305 -20.52 0.67 12.27
N GLU A 306 -20.21 -0.33 11.47
CA GLU A 306 -18.86 -0.81 11.22
C GLU A 306 -17.99 0.28 10.55
N GLN A 307 -18.55 0.97 9.55
CA GLN A 307 -17.87 2.11 8.91
C GLN A 307 -17.67 3.26 9.91
N LEU A 308 -18.68 3.60 10.68
CA LEU A 308 -18.61 4.65 11.71
C LEU A 308 -17.54 4.33 12.76
N ALA A 309 -17.49 3.08 13.24
CA ALA A 309 -16.48 2.65 14.20
C ALA A 309 -15.06 2.79 13.65
N ALA A 310 -14.83 2.39 12.38
CA ALA A 310 -13.55 2.54 11.73
C ALA A 310 -13.13 4.01 11.54
N TYR A 311 -14.05 4.87 11.10
CA TYR A 311 -13.78 6.29 10.90
C TYR A 311 -13.51 7.00 12.23
N ARG A 312 -14.30 6.70 13.25
CA ARG A 312 -14.10 7.19 14.61
C ARG A 312 -12.73 6.79 15.17
N ALA A 313 -12.32 5.54 15.01
CA ALA A 313 -11.02 5.06 15.48
C ALA A 313 -9.85 5.86 14.87
N VAL A 314 -9.91 6.21 13.58
CA VAL A 314 -8.90 7.05 12.90
C VAL A 314 -8.93 8.49 13.45
N ILE A 315 -10.11 9.05 13.71
CA ILE A 315 -10.26 10.41 14.27
C ILE A 315 -9.70 10.47 15.69
N GLU A 316 -10.01 9.48 16.52
CA GLU A 316 -9.52 9.38 17.89
C GLU A 316 -8.00 9.14 17.97
N ALA A 317 -7.43 8.42 17.00
CA ALA A 317 -5.97 8.23 16.89
C ALA A 317 -5.22 9.51 16.47
N ALA A 318 -5.92 10.53 15.93
CA ALA A 318 -5.36 11.83 15.56
C ALA A 318 -6.08 12.99 16.28
N PRO A 319 -6.02 13.08 17.63
CA PRO A 319 -6.83 14.00 18.43
C PRO A 319 -6.55 15.46 18.06
N ASN A 320 -7.63 16.26 17.96
CA ASN A 320 -7.59 17.68 17.59
C ASN A 320 -7.02 17.99 16.17
N LYS A 321 -6.81 16.98 15.34
CA LYS A 321 -6.34 17.13 13.97
C LYS A 321 -7.51 17.02 12.99
N THR A 322 -7.35 17.61 11.81
CA THR A 322 -8.31 17.41 10.72
C THR A 322 -8.06 16.05 10.06
N VAL A 323 -9.13 15.32 9.76
CA VAL A 323 -9.11 14.05 9.04
C VAL A 323 -9.90 14.19 7.75
N THR A 324 -9.22 14.14 6.61
CA THR A 324 -9.88 14.15 5.29
C THR A 324 -10.22 12.71 4.90
N ILE A 325 -11.49 12.37 4.92
CA ILE A 325 -12.00 11.03 4.57
C ILE A 325 -12.36 11.02 3.09
N ARG A 326 -11.69 10.17 2.32
CA ARG A 326 -12.01 9.94 0.91
C ARG A 326 -13.09 8.87 0.82
N THR A 327 -14.16 9.14 0.07
CA THR A 327 -15.13 8.10 -0.27
C THR A 327 -14.47 7.00 -1.08
N LEU A 328 -15.11 5.84 -1.13
CA LEU A 328 -14.58 4.62 -1.69
C LEU A 328 -13.97 4.82 -3.09
N ASP A 329 -12.73 4.34 -3.26
CA ASP A 329 -12.01 4.31 -4.54
C ASP A 329 -11.63 2.86 -4.88
N LEU A 330 -12.64 2.05 -5.17
CA LEU A 330 -12.53 0.67 -5.62
C LEU A 330 -12.87 0.54 -7.10
N GLY A 331 -12.44 -0.55 -7.71
CA GLY A 331 -12.47 -0.79 -9.15
C GLY A 331 -11.08 -0.64 -9.77
N GLY A 332 -10.96 -0.89 -11.04
CA GLY A 332 -9.66 -0.95 -11.71
C GLY A 332 -8.92 -2.24 -11.37
N ASP A 333 -7.86 -2.14 -10.58
CA ASP A 333 -7.02 -3.24 -10.09
C ASP A 333 -7.52 -3.88 -8.78
N LYS A 334 -8.52 -3.25 -8.13
CA LYS A 334 -9.03 -3.66 -6.82
C LYS A 334 -10.41 -4.30 -6.97
N HIS A 335 -10.44 -5.61 -7.08
CA HIS A 335 -11.68 -6.37 -7.12
C HIS A 335 -12.29 -6.50 -5.72
N VAL A 336 -13.61 -6.32 -5.66
CA VAL A 336 -14.38 -6.55 -4.45
C VAL A 336 -15.50 -7.55 -4.80
N PRO A 337 -15.57 -8.69 -4.11
CA PRO A 337 -16.46 -9.79 -4.48
C PRO A 337 -17.93 -9.38 -4.60
N TYR A 338 -18.38 -8.43 -3.79
CA TYR A 338 -19.82 -8.09 -3.71
C TYR A 338 -20.34 -7.16 -4.82
N PHE A 339 -19.49 -6.64 -5.72
CA PHE A 339 -19.95 -5.84 -6.88
C PHE A 339 -19.99 -6.64 -8.19
N GLY A 340 -19.69 -7.94 -8.12
CA GLY A 340 -19.66 -8.83 -9.27
C GLY A 340 -18.37 -8.70 -10.11
N GLU A 341 -17.99 -9.78 -10.78
CA GLU A 341 -16.86 -9.75 -11.72
C GLU A 341 -17.29 -9.11 -13.05
N GLN A 342 -16.86 -7.87 -13.30
CA GLN A 342 -16.88 -7.29 -14.64
C GLN A 342 -15.44 -7.21 -15.15
N ARG A 343 -15.09 -8.05 -16.11
CA ARG A 343 -13.80 -7.95 -16.82
C ARG A 343 -13.87 -6.79 -17.80
N GLU A 344 -13.25 -5.68 -17.46
CA GLU A 344 -13.11 -4.53 -18.33
C GLU A 344 -11.80 -4.60 -19.11
N ALA A 345 -11.82 -4.13 -20.36
CA ALA A 345 -10.61 -4.06 -21.19
C ALA A 345 -9.60 -3.02 -20.67
N ASN A 346 -10.09 -1.97 -20.01
CA ASN A 346 -9.29 -0.89 -19.45
C ASN A 346 -9.78 -0.53 -18.04
N PRO A 347 -9.51 -1.35 -17.02
CA PRO A 347 -10.08 -1.20 -15.69
C PRO A 347 -9.83 0.16 -15.02
N PHE A 348 -8.64 0.74 -15.21
CA PHE A 348 -8.32 2.06 -14.66
C PHE A 348 -9.15 3.21 -15.25
N MET A 349 -9.65 3.08 -16.47
CA MET A 349 -10.51 4.05 -17.14
C MET A 349 -12.00 3.68 -17.09
N GLY A 350 -12.33 2.57 -16.45
CA GLY A 350 -13.65 1.96 -16.44
C GLY A 350 -14.49 2.30 -15.21
N TRP A 351 -15.10 1.25 -14.70
CA TRP A 351 -16.06 1.25 -13.60
C TRP A 351 -15.38 1.27 -12.25
N ARG A 352 -15.04 2.46 -11.77
CA ARG A 352 -14.34 2.62 -10.48
C ARG A 352 -14.78 3.85 -9.72
N SER A 353 -14.52 3.85 -8.43
CA SER A 353 -14.61 5.02 -7.57
C SER A 353 -16.01 5.64 -7.56
N ILE A 354 -16.13 6.95 -7.78
CA ILE A 354 -17.40 7.66 -7.75
C ILE A 354 -18.41 7.17 -8.81
N ARG A 355 -17.93 6.65 -9.94
CA ARG A 355 -18.78 6.06 -10.98
C ARG A 355 -19.52 4.85 -10.43
N LEU A 356 -18.79 3.97 -9.74
CA LEU A 356 -19.35 2.81 -9.05
C LEU A 356 -20.27 3.23 -7.90
N SER A 357 -19.81 4.13 -7.03
CA SER A 357 -20.58 4.59 -5.85
C SER A 357 -21.91 5.20 -6.25
N THR A 358 -21.95 5.99 -7.32
CA THR A 358 -23.21 6.64 -7.78
C THR A 358 -24.17 5.69 -8.49
N ALA A 359 -23.71 4.52 -8.91
CA ALA A 359 -24.57 3.47 -9.50
C ALA A 359 -25.19 2.56 -8.42
N TYR A 360 -24.63 2.52 -7.23
CA TYR A 360 -25.17 1.81 -6.06
C TYR A 360 -25.55 2.82 -4.97
N PRO A 361 -26.66 3.54 -5.10
CA PRO A 361 -27.00 4.67 -4.24
C PRO A 361 -27.20 4.29 -2.77
N GLU A 362 -27.75 3.11 -2.46
CA GLU A 362 -27.94 2.63 -1.08
C GLU A 362 -26.61 2.42 -0.39
N PHE A 363 -25.69 1.74 -1.05
CA PHE A 363 -24.32 1.54 -0.57
C PHE A 363 -23.61 2.88 -0.34
N PHE A 364 -23.70 3.80 -1.30
CA PHE A 364 -23.06 5.10 -1.17
C PHE A 364 -23.68 5.95 -0.07
N GLN A 365 -24.99 5.87 0.11
CA GLN A 365 -25.71 6.55 1.20
C GLN A 365 -25.24 6.05 2.56
N THR A 366 -25.05 4.73 2.73
CA THR A 366 -24.49 4.13 3.95
C THR A 366 -23.14 4.72 4.30
N GLN A 367 -22.23 4.84 3.31
CA GLN A 367 -20.92 5.46 3.53
C GLN A 367 -21.02 6.94 3.90
N LEU A 368 -21.88 7.71 3.21
CA LEU A 368 -22.08 9.15 3.50
C LEU A 368 -22.64 9.34 4.91
N ARG A 369 -23.63 8.53 5.33
CA ARG A 369 -24.19 8.55 6.68
C ARG A 369 -23.10 8.32 7.74
N ALA A 370 -22.30 7.28 7.58
CA ALA A 370 -21.21 6.96 8.49
C ALA A 370 -20.19 8.13 8.59
N ILE A 371 -19.80 8.75 7.46
CA ILE A 371 -18.85 9.89 7.45
C ILE A 371 -19.45 11.12 8.13
N LEU A 372 -20.71 11.46 7.85
CA LEU A 372 -21.40 12.60 8.48
C LEU A 372 -21.52 12.41 10.00
N ARG A 373 -21.84 11.20 10.45
CA ARG A 373 -21.88 10.84 11.88
C ARG A 373 -20.51 10.89 12.53
N ALA A 374 -19.46 10.43 11.81
CA ALA A 374 -18.08 10.47 12.28
C ALA A 374 -17.60 11.90 12.57
N GLY A 375 -18.14 12.91 11.89
CA GLY A 375 -17.86 14.32 12.14
C GLY A 375 -18.19 14.83 13.55
N LEU A 376 -18.99 14.08 14.34
CA LEU A 376 -19.25 14.40 15.75
C LEU A 376 -18.05 14.14 16.67
N PHE A 377 -17.12 13.30 16.25
CA PHE A 377 -15.95 12.89 17.05
C PHE A 377 -14.71 13.74 16.77
N GLY A 378 -14.73 14.61 15.75
CA GLY A 378 -13.63 15.50 15.45
C GLY A 378 -13.79 16.27 14.15
N LYS A 379 -12.70 16.94 13.72
CA LYS A 379 -12.71 17.75 12.50
C LYS A 379 -12.57 16.83 11.28
N VAL A 380 -13.64 16.66 10.51
CA VAL A 380 -13.68 15.84 9.31
C VAL A 380 -13.86 16.70 8.06
N SER A 381 -13.21 16.33 6.96
CA SER A 381 -13.47 16.84 5.62
C SER A 381 -13.82 15.67 4.70
N LEU A 382 -14.78 15.84 3.80
CA LEU A 382 -15.22 14.81 2.86
C LEU A 382 -14.58 15.04 1.49
N LEU A 383 -13.95 14.01 0.92
CA LEU A 383 -13.21 14.06 -0.33
C LEU A 383 -13.77 13.06 -1.34
N PHE A 384 -14.15 13.53 -2.52
CA PHE A 384 -14.64 12.70 -3.61
C PHE A 384 -13.56 12.42 -4.65
N PRO A 385 -13.21 11.13 -4.91
CA PRO A 385 -12.22 10.74 -5.92
C PRO A 385 -12.79 10.72 -7.34
N MET A 386 -11.91 10.68 -8.36
CA MET A 386 -12.21 10.44 -9.78
C MET A 386 -13.22 11.40 -10.41
N ILE A 387 -13.28 12.64 -9.96
CA ILE A 387 -14.16 13.66 -10.51
C ILE A 387 -13.65 14.10 -11.89
N SER A 388 -14.56 14.12 -12.84
CA SER A 388 -14.30 14.51 -14.24
C SER A 388 -15.03 15.81 -14.63
N THR A 389 -16.23 16.05 -14.07
CA THR A 389 -17.11 17.15 -14.48
C THR A 389 -17.74 17.90 -13.29
N VAL A 390 -18.26 19.10 -13.56
CA VAL A 390 -19.00 19.92 -12.58
C VAL A 390 -20.34 19.27 -12.22
N GLU A 391 -20.97 18.62 -13.19
CA GLU A 391 -22.27 17.95 -13.00
C GLU A 391 -22.15 16.80 -11.98
N GLU A 392 -21.03 16.07 -11.99
CA GLU A 392 -20.74 15.05 -10.97
C GLU A 392 -20.68 15.69 -9.59
N VAL A 393 -19.97 16.80 -9.42
CA VAL A 393 -19.88 17.50 -8.13
C VAL A 393 -21.25 17.97 -7.65
N ARG A 394 -22.05 18.58 -8.53
CA ARG A 394 -23.41 19.02 -8.20
C ARG A 394 -24.32 17.87 -7.82
N ARG A 395 -24.17 16.71 -8.49
CA ARG A 395 -24.91 15.49 -8.13
C ARG A 395 -24.52 15.01 -6.74
N LEU A 396 -23.22 14.98 -6.42
CA LEU A 396 -22.72 14.57 -5.12
C LEU A 396 -23.18 15.48 -3.98
N LYS A 397 -23.14 16.78 -4.19
CA LYS A 397 -23.68 17.77 -3.22
C LYS A 397 -25.15 17.50 -2.91
N ARG A 398 -25.97 17.20 -3.93
CA ARG A 398 -27.39 16.83 -3.73
C ARG A 398 -27.52 15.52 -2.93
N LEU A 399 -26.69 14.52 -3.19
CA LEU A 399 -26.71 13.26 -2.44
C LEU A 399 -26.32 13.47 -0.97
N VAL A 400 -25.31 14.29 -0.70
CA VAL A 400 -24.92 14.64 0.69
C VAL A 400 -26.08 15.38 1.38
N SER A 401 -26.68 16.39 0.73
CA SER A 401 -27.81 17.13 1.28
C SER A 401 -29.01 16.22 1.58
N ALA A 402 -29.37 15.34 0.66
CA ALA A 402 -30.44 14.36 0.86
C ALA A 402 -30.15 13.39 2.01
N THR A 403 -28.88 13.01 2.18
CA THR A 403 -28.45 12.17 3.31
C THR A 403 -28.58 12.92 4.64
N CYS A 404 -28.18 14.19 4.69
CA CYS A 404 -28.36 15.04 5.88
C CYS A 404 -29.86 15.16 6.25
N ASP A 405 -30.73 15.38 5.24
CA ASP A 405 -32.17 15.49 5.46
C ASP A 405 -32.79 14.18 5.96
N THR A 406 -32.25 13.04 5.52
CA THR A 406 -32.67 11.73 6.02
C THR A 406 -32.26 11.54 7.47
N LEU A 407 -31.00 11.82 7.83
CA LEU A 407 -30.51 11.75 9.23
C LEU A 407 -31.31 12.68 10.16
N ARG A 408 -31.67 13.89 9.72
CA ARG A 408 -32.52 14.81 10.50
C ARG A 408 -33.91 14.24 10.74
N ARG A 409 -34.55 13.67 9.72
CA ARG A 409 -35.88 13.03 9.86
C ARG A 409 -35.85 11.84 10.82
N GLU A 410 -34.78 11.06 10.76
CA GLU A 410 -34.56 9.91 11.64
C GLU A 410 -34.08 10.30 13.04
N LYS A 411 -33.78 11.59 13.27
CA LYS A 411 -33.23 12.14 14.53
C LYS A 411 -31.88 11.49 14.91
N VAL A 412 -31.09 11.08 13.92
CA VAL A 412 -29.73 10.55 14.10
C VAL A 412 -28.77 11.73 14.19
N PRO A 413 -27.95 11.84 15.25
CA PRO A 413 -26.96 12.93 15.36
C PRO A 413 -25.87 12.83 14.28
N PHE A 414 -25.50 13.96 13.69
CA PHE A 414 -24.41 14.06 12.72
C PHE A 414 -23.83 15.48 12.66
N ALA A 415 -22.71 15.68 11.97
CA ALA A 415 -22.10 17.00 11.76
C ALA A 415 -22.65 17.65 10.49
N ASP A 416 -23.34 18.78 10.65
CA ASP A 416 -24.02 19.48 9.55
C ASP A 416 -23.07 20.18 8.53
N ASN A 417 -21.87 20.58 8.98
CA ASN A 417 -20.95 21.43 8.21
C ASN A 417 -19.61 20.72 7.99
N ILE A 418 -19.63 19.65 7.21
CA ILE A 418 -18.38 18.99 6.79
C ILE A 418 -17.92 19.61 5.47
N PRO A 419 -16.69 20.17 5.39
CA PRO A 419 -16.15 20.71 4.14
C PRO A 419 -16.09 19.65 3.04
N LEU A 420 -16.58 20.00 1.83
CA LEU A 420 -16.61 19.12 0.66
C LEU A 420 -15.49 19.48 -0.30
N GLY A 421 -14.65 18.52 -0.63
CA GLY A 421 -13.58 18.66 -1.61
C GLY A 421 -13.59 17.58 -2.67
N VAL A 422 -12.82 17.78 -3.72
CA VAL A 422 -12.65 16.81 -4.79
C VAL A 422 -11.18 16.44 -4.98
N MET A 423 -10.94 15.19 -5.34
CA MET A 423 -9.62 14.75 -5.78
C MET A 423 -9.43 15.11 -7.25
N LEU A 424 -8.45 15.97 -7.49
CA LEU A 424 -8.09 16.41 -8.84
C LEU A 424 -7.05 15.43 -9.40
N GLU A 425 -7.52 14.45 -10.12
CA GLU A 425 -6.69 13.36 -10.65
C GLU A 425 -7.06 12.97 -12.09
N VAL A 426 -8.16 13.50 -12.61
CA VAL A 426 -8.58 13.34 -14.00
C VAL A 426 -8.20 14.59 -14.80
N PRO A 427 -7.54 14.48 -15.97
CA PRO A 427 -7.13 15.62 -16.77
C PRO A 427 -8.28 16.56 -17.17
N ALA A 428 -9.48 16.03 -17.44
CA ALA A 428 -10.67 16.83 -17.75
C ALA A 428 -11.01 17.79 -16.62
N ALA A 429 -10.99 17.33 -15.36
CA ALA A 429 -11.20 18.18 -14.18
C ALA A 429 -10.12 19.26 -14.05
N ALA A 430 -8.87 18.94 -14.38
CA ALA A 430 -7.79 19.91 -14.34
C ALA A 430 -7.91 21.01 -15.42
N LEU A 431 -8.46 20.67 -16.59
CA LEU A 431 -8.74 21.63 -17.65
C LEU A 431 -9.93 22.55 -17.32
N CYS A 432 -10.93 22.04 -16.60
CA CYS A 432 -12.13 22.79 -16.19
C CYS A 432 -12.06 23.27 -14.73
N ILE A 433 -10.86 23.43 -14.19
CA ILE A 433 -10.62 23.66 -12.76
C ILE A 433 -11.32 24.91 -12.21
N ASP A 434 -11.38 26.01 -12.97
CA ASP A 434 -12.00 27.25 -12.50
C ASP A 434 -13.49 27.03 -12.15
N ALA A 435 -14.23 26.31 -12.99
CA ALA A 435 -15.64 25.98 -12.73
C ALA A 435 -15.82 24.99 -11.55
N LEU A 436 -14.89 24.06 -11.36
CA LEU A 436 -14.92 23.15 -10.22
C LEU A 436 -14.65 23.87 -8.90
N LEU A 437 -13.74 24.85 -8.89
CA LEU A 437 -13.40 25.63 -7.70
C LEU A 437 -14.57 26.49 -7.18
N GLU A 438 -15.56 26.81 -8.01
CA GLU A 438 -16.79 27.47 -7.58
C GLU A 438 -17.72 26.54 -6.78
N GLU A 439 -17.60 25.23 -6.97
CA GLU A 439 -18.48 24.24 -6.37
C GLU A 439 -17.93 23.60 -5.08
N VAL A 440 -16.64 23.68 -4.82
CA VAL A 440 -15.98 22.96 -3.73
C VAL A 440 -15.24 23.90 -2.78
N GLU A 441 -14.99 23.43 -1.56
CA GLU A 441 -14.30 24.21 -0.54
C GLU A 441 -12.78 23.99 -0.57
N PHE A 442 -12.31 22.84 -1.03
CA PHE A 442 -10.89 22.52 -1.18
C PHE A 442 -10.63 21.52 -2.30
N ILE A 443 -9.37 21.43 -2.71
CA ILE A 443 -8.86 20.48 -3.71
C ILE A 443 -7.79 19.58 -3.08
N SER A 444 -7.82 18.28 -3.39
CA SER A 444 -6.72 17.36 -3.13
C SER A 444 -6.17 16.82 -4.45
N ILE A 445 -4.89 17.02 -4.75
CA ILE A 445 -4.28 16.56 -6.01
C ILE A 445 -3.83 15.12 -5.87
N GLY A 446 -4.49 14.19 -6.57
CA GLY A 446 -4.12 12.78 -6.69
C GLY A 446 -3.05 12.58 -7.76
N SER A 447 -1.78 12.88 -7.45
CA SER A 447 -0.72 12.91 -8.47
C SER A 447 -0.46 11.57 -9.15
N ASN A 448 -0.76 10.43 -8.52
CA ASN A 448 -0.52 9.11 -9.11
C ASN A 448 -1.41 8.88 -10.33
N ASP A 449 -2.72 9.03 -10.15
CA ASP A 449 -3.71 8.87 -11.23
C ASP A 449 -3.60 10.02 -12.24
N LEU A 450 -3.37 11.27 -11.77
CA LEU A 450 -3.17 12.41 -12.67
C LEU A 450 -1.99 12.18 -13.65
N ILE A 451 -0.87 11.68 -13.15
CA ILE A 451 0.29 11.35 -14.01
C ILE A 451 -0.08 10.24 -14.98
N GLN A 452 -0.69 9.16 -14.52
CA GLN A 452 -1.12 8.04 -15.34
C GLN A 452 -2.00 8.48 -16.51
N TYR A 453 -3.02 9.26 -16.23
CA TYR A 453 -3.98 9.72 -17.26
C TYR A 453 -3.42 10.79 -18.19
N VAL A 454 -2.59 11.71 -17.68
CA VAL A 454 -1.92 12.72 -18.53
C VAL A 454 -0.90 12.07 -19.45
N MET A 455 -0.19 11.05 -18.98
CA MET A 455 0.82 10.32 -19.76
C MET A 455 0.21 9.19 -20.60
N ALA A 456 -1.08 8.88 -20.44
CA ALA A 456 -1.77 7.75 -21.09
C ALA A 456 -0.98 6.43 -20.92
N ALA A 457 -0.44 6.20 -19.74
CA ALA A 457 0.42 5.06 -19.43
C ALA A 457 0.00 4.41 -18.12
N ASP A 458 -0.24 3.11 -18.17
CA ASP A 458 -0.56 2.32 -16.99
C ASP A 458 0.70 2.15 -16.11
N ARG A 459 0.62 2.65 -14.87
CA ARG A 459 1.73 2.62 -13.90
C ARG A 459 2.05 1.20 -13.40
N ASP A 460 1.09 0.26 -13.52
CA ASP A 460 1.24 -1.11 -13.07
C ASP A 460 1.70 -2.03 -14.21
N ASN A 461 1.68 -1.54 -15.45
CA ASN A 461 2.25 -2.24 -16.59
C ASN A 461 3.78 -1.98 -16.69
N PRO A 462 4.65 -2.96 -16.40
CA PRO A 462 6.10 -2.77 -16.34
C PRO A 462 6.73 -2.30 -17.67
N LYS A 463 6.03 -2.49 -18.80
CA LYS A 463 6.53 -2.05 -20.11
C LYS A 463 6.42 -0.55 -20.30
N VAL A 464 5.41 0.10 -19.71
CA VAL A 464 5.11 1.54 -19.87
C VAL A 464 5.17 2.35 -18.57
N ALA A 465 5.28 1.71 -17.42
CA ALA A 465 5.35 2.37 -16.10
C ALA A 465 6.45 3.44 -16.01
N HIS A 466 7.53 3.30 -16.77
CA HIS A 466 8.62 4.28 -16.85
C HIS A 466 8.18 5.63 -17.43
N LEU A 467 7.04 5.69 -18.16
CA LEU A 467 6.47 6.93 -18.68
C LEU A 467 5.75 7.73 -17.59
N CYS A 468 5.32 7.09 -16.48
CA CYS A 468 4.70 7.76 -15.34
C CYS A 468 5.75 8.52 -14.49
N GLU A 469 6.52 9.38 -15.14
CA GLU A 469 7.63 10.13 -14.54
C GLU A 469 7.12 11.47 -13.96
N PRO A 470 7.20 11.71 -12.63
CA PRO A 470 6.71 12.94 -12.00
C PRO A 470 7.46 14.19 -12.46
N PHE A 471 8.68 14.05 -12.96
CA PHE A 471 9.50 15.16 -13.48
C PHE A 471 9.21 15.47 -14.95
N ASN A 472 8.18 14.87 -15.55
CA ASN A 472 7.78 15.21 -16.92
C ASN A 472 7.37 16.70 -16.99
N PRO A 473 7.87 17.47 -17.99
CA PRO A 473 7.51 18.87 -18.16
C PRO A 473 6.02 19.14 -18.27
N ALA A 474 5.22 18.21 -18.85
CA ALA A 474 3.76 18.33 -18.92
C ALA A 474 3.13 18.33 -17.52
N ILE A 475 3.57 17.40 -16.66
CA ILE A 475 3.10 17.28 -15.28
C ILE A 475 3.46 18.53 -14.47
N MET A 476 4.71 19.01 -14.56
CA MET A 476 5.14 20.21 -13.83
C MET A 476 4.36 21.46 -14.26
N ARG A 477 4.05 21.60 -15.55
CA ARG A 477 3.25 22.72 -16.07
C ARG A 477 1.79 22.61 -15.65
N LEU A 478 1.21 21.41 -15.71
CA LEU A 478 -0.17 21.18 -15.29
C LEU A 478 -0.35 21.50 -13.81
N LEU A 479 0.55 21.00 -12.93
CA LEU A 479 0.53 21.31 -11.50
C LEU A 479 0.68 22.81 -11.24
N PHE A 480 1.52 23.51 -11.99
CA PHE A 480 1.62 24.97 -11.88
C PHE A 480 0.31 25.67 -12.26
N GLN A 481 -0.39 25.25 -13.32
CA GLN A 481 -1.70 25.78 -13.71
C GLN A 481 -2.75 25.56 -12.63
N ILE A 482 -2.83 24.33 -12.08
CA ILE A 482 -3.73 23.97 -10.98
C ILE A 482 -3.50 24.87 -9.77
N LEU A 483 -2.25 24.97 -9.30
CA LEU A 483 -1.90 25.78 -8.13
C LEU A 483 -2.17 27.27 -8.35
N ARG A 484 -2.01 27.75 -9.59
CA ARG A 484 -2.33 29.12 -9.97
C ARG A 484 -3.84 29.37 -9.93
N ALA A 485 -4.66 28.44 -10.41
CA ALA A 485 -6.13 28.53 -10.37
C ALA A 485 -6.64 28.51 -8.92
N CYS A 486 -6.19 27.54 -8.09
CA CYS A 486 -6.57 27.48 -6.68
C CYS A 486 -6.26 28.80 -5.94
N ARG A 487 -5.10 29.41 -6.23
CA ARG A 487 -4.73 30.70 -5.63
C ARG A 487 -5.65 31.84 -6.09
N ARG A 488 -6.06 31.88 -7.37
CA ARG A 488 -6.99 32.92 -7.87
C ARG A 488 -8.35 32.85 -7.20
N HIS A 489 -8.83 31.62 -6.91
CA HIS A 489 -10.10 31.38 -6.25
C HIS A 489 -10.02 31.31 -4.72
N ASP A 490 -8.84 31.57 -4.15
CA ASP A 490 -8.57 31.45 -2.70
C ASP A 490 -9.01 30.11 -2.11
N LYS A 491 -8.76 29.01 -2.84
CA LYS A 491 -9.14 27.65 -2.41
C LYS A 491 -7.92 26.89 -1.88
N PRO A 492 -8.06 26.25 -0.71
CA PRO A 492 -7.04 25.36 -0.18
C PRO A 492 -6.74 24.21 -1.15
N VAL A 493 -5.46 23.89 -1.31
CA VAL A 493 -5.01 22.79 -2.16
C VAL A 493 -3.95 21.97 -1.47
N THR A 494 -4.16 20.66 -1.41
CA THR A 494 -3.22 19.66 -0.87
C THR A 494 -2.75 18.73 -1.97
N LEU A 495 -1.49 18.31 -1.94
CA LEU A 495 -0.98 17.22 -2.79
C LEU A 495 -0.91 15.94 -1.97
N CYS A 496 -1.63 14.88 -2.36
CA CYS A 496 -1.71 13.63 -1.60
C CYS A 496 -1.14 12.39 -2.30
N GLY A 497 -0.67 12.52 -3.54
CA GLY A 497 0.01 11.43 -4.24
C GLY A 497 1.46 11.23 -3.76
N GLU A 498 2.12 10.22 -4.31
CA GLU A 498 3.50 9.86 -3.94
C GLU A 498 4.53 10.99 -4.13
N MET A 499 4.24 11.93 -5.02
CA MET A 499 5.09 13.11 -5.21
C MET A 499 5.26 13.92 -3.92
N ALA A 500 4.27 13.92 -3.02
CA ALA A 500 4.29 14.70 -1.78
C ALA A 500 5.44 14.29 -0.84
N GLY A 501 5.75 12.99 -0.78
CA GLY A 501 6.83 12.45 0.04
C GLY A 501 8.22 12.47 -0.62
N ARG A 502 8.34 12.98 -1.85
CA ARG A 502 9.64 13.00 -2.57
C ARG A 502 10.35 14.34 -2.41
N PRO A 503 11.52 14.41 -1.75
CA PRO A 503 12.25 15.65 -1.52
C PRO A 503 12.51 16.49 -2.78
N ARG A 504 12.86 15.82 -3.90
CA ARG A 504 13.10 16.53 -5.17
C ARG A 504 11.84 17.16 -5.75
N CYS A 505 10.65 16.57 -5.51
CA CYS A 505 9.37 17.14 -5.95
C CYS A 505 8.96 18.33 -5.08
N PHE A 506 9.27 18.32 -3.77
CA PHE A 506 8.92 19.40 -2.87
C PHE A 506 9.48 20.77 -3.33
N LEU A 507 10.75 20.83 -3.74
CA LEU A 507 11.41 22.09 -4.06
C LEU A 507 10.68 22.92 -5.13
N PRO A 508 10.35 22.38 -6.31
CA PRO A 508 9.61 23.15 -7.32
C PRO A 508 8.16 23.40 -6.90
N LEU A 509 7.47 22.44 -6.27
CA LEU A 509 6.06 22.57 -5.87
C LEU A 509 5.88 23.68 -4.82
N PHE A 510 6.75 23.75 -3.82
CA PHE A 510 6.77 24.85 -2.85
C PHE A 510 6.99 26.21 -3.53
N GLY A 511 7.89 26.26 -4.51
CA GLY A 511 8.14 27.47 -5.32
C GLY A 511 6.98 27.87 -6.23
N MET A 512 6.18 26.89 -6.72
CA MET A 512 4.97 27.10 -7.50
C MET A 512 3.80 27.59 -6.65
N GLY A 513 3.88 27.44 -5.33
CA GLY A 513 2.87 27.95 -4.40
C GLY A 513 2.15 26.90 -3.57
N LEU A 514 2.50 25.61 -3.68
CA LEU A 514 1.94 24.58 -2.81
C LEU A 514 2.35 24.83 -1.36
N ARG A 515 1.38 24.65 -0.43
CA ARG A 515 1.59 24.86 1.01
C ARG A 515 1.12 23.70 1.88
N SER A 516 0.37 22.77 1.32
CA SER A 516 -0.12 21.59 2.04
C SER A 516 0.24 20.33 1.26
N LEU A 517 0.86 19.35 1.94
CA LEU A 517 1.30 18.08 1.39
C LEU A 517 0.87 16.95 2.32
N SER A 518 0.29 15.89 1.75
CA SER A 518 -0.09 14.68 2.47
C SER A 518 0.69 13.47 1.94
N MET A 519 1.38 12.76 2.82
CA MET A 519 2.31 11.67 2.47
C MET A 519 2.28 10.55 3.51
N SER A 520 2.90 9.41 3.21
CA SER A 520 3.08 8.37 4.24
C SER A 520 3.85 8.94 5.44
N PRO A 521 3.51 8.54 6.68
CA PRO A 521 4.08 9.09 7.90
C PRO A 521 5.62 9.12 7.93
N ALA A 522 6.26 8.09 7.36
CA ALA A 522 7.72 7.97 7.30
C ALA A 522 8.42 9.12 6.53
N PHE A 523 7.71 9.81 5.63
CA PHE A 523 8.28 10.91 4.83
C PHE A 523 8.05 12.29 5.43
N VAL A 524 7.24 12.41 6.49
CA VAL A 524 6.97 13.70 7.14
C VAL A 524 8.26 14.33 7.71
N PRO A 525 9.10 13.62 8.48
CA PRO A 525 10.31 14.22 9.06
C PRO A 525 11.33 14.69 7.99
N PRO A 526 11.65 13.92 6.93
CA PRO A 526 12.54 14.40 5.87
C PRO A 526 12.02 15.65 5.14
N ILE A 527 10.72 15.70 4.84
CA ILE A 527 10.15 16.89 4.16
C ILE A 527 10.14 18.08 5.12
N LYS A 528 9.84 17.89 6.40
CA LYS A 528 9.90 18.94 7.43
C LYS A 528 11.29 19.58 7.49
N GLU A 529 12.34 18.78 7.51
CA GLU A 529 13.71 19.27 7.49
C GLU A 529 14.00 20.05 6.21
N LEU A 530 13.56 19.55 5.05
CA LEU A 530 13.76 20.26 3.78
C LEU A 530 13.04 21.61 3.72
N VAL A 531 11.83 21.71 4.31
CA VAL A 531 11.10 22.97 4.47
C VAL A 531 11.97 23.98 5.22
N ARG A 532 12.58 23.59 6.32
CA ARG A 532 13.40 24.46 7.18
C ARG A 532 14.71 24.89 6.52
N CYS A 533 15.25 24.07 5.63
CA CYS A 533 16.50 24.34 4.91
C CYS A 533 16.35 25.28 3.70
N ILE A 534 15.13 25.67 3.31
CA ILE A 534 14.90 26.45 2.09
C ILE A 534 14.09 27.72 2.34
N SER A 535 14.38 28.80 1.62
CA SER A 535 13.51 29.97 1.52
C SER A 535 12.55 29.86 0.33
N LEU A 536 11.36 30.44 0.44
CA LEU A 536 10.40 30.54 -0.65
C LEU A 536 11.00 31.26 -1.87
N ALA A 537 11.79 32.32 -1.64
CA ALA A 537 12.47 33.03 -2.71
C ALA A 537 13.40 32.11 -3.53
N LYS A 538 14.14 31.22 -2.86
CA LYS A 538 15.00 30.22 -3.52
C LYS A 538 14.18 29.15 -4.24
N ALA A 539 13.09 28.67 -3.63
CA ALA A 539 12.18 27.72 -4.23
C ALA A 539 11.50 28.27 -5.50
N ARG A 540 11.06 29.53 -5.50
CA ARG A 540 10.52 30.22 -6.70
C ARG A 540 11.52 30.25 -7.86
N ARG A 541 12.80 30.50 -7.60
CA ARG A 541 13.85 30.46 -8.64
C ARG A 541 14.02 29.05 -9.19
N ILE A 542 13.97 28.02 -8.33
CA ILE A 542 14.03 26.62 -8.74
C ILE A 542 12.82 26.27 -9.62
N ALA A 543 11.61 26.61 -9.19
CA ALA A 543 10.38 26.38 -9.95
C ALA A 543 10.42 27.05 -11.33
N GLY A 544 10.82 28.32 -11.41
CA GLY A 544 10.97 29.04 -12.67
C GLY A 544 11.99 28.41 -13.63
N ARG A 545 13.04 27.77 -13.10
CA ARG A 545 13.99 27.02 -13.95
C ARG A 545 13.38 25.70 -14.42
N VAL A 546 12.71 24.94 -13.54
CA VAL A 546 12.05 23.67 -13.85
C VAL A 546 11.02 23.84 -14.97
N LEU A 547 10.18 24.88 -14.90
CA LEU A 547 9.15 25.15 -15.93
C LEU A 547 9.72 25.45 -17.31
N ARG A 548 10.98 25.88 -17.40
CA ARG A 548 11.68 26.14 -18.68
C ARG A 548 12.44 24.95 -19.22
N LEU A 549 12.69 23.92 -18.41
CA LEU A 549 13.36 22.69 -18.87
C LEU A 549 12.42 21.85 -19.76
N LYS A 550 12.99 21.20 -20.77
CA LYS A 550 12.23 20.52 -21.83
C LYS A 550 12.12 19.01 -21.64
N THR A 551 12.91 18.39 -20.76
CA THR A 551 12.94 16.93 -20.58
C THR A 551 12.91 16.55 -19.10
N ALA A 552 12.26 15.42 -18.77
CA ALA A 552 12.24 14.85 -17.45
C ALA A 552 13.64 14.59 -16.88
N ARG A 553 14.55 14.07 -17.72
CA ARG A 553 15.96 13.84 -17.36
C ARG A 553 16.66 15.13 -16.89
N SER A 554 16.48 16.22 -17.63
CA SER A 554 17.09 17.51 -17.28
C SER A 554 16.54 18.06 -15.97
N ILE A 555 15.22 17.94 -15.74
CA ILE A 555 14.58 18.35 -14.51
C ILE A 555 15.09 17.50 -13.33
N ARG A 556 15.13 16.19 -13.48
CA ARG A 556 15.62 15.26 -12.44
C ARG A 556 17.07 15.56 -12.05
N ILE A 557 17.97 15.69 -13.02
CA ILE A 557 19.38 16.03 -12.75
C ILE A 557 19.50 17.38 -12.02
N TYR A 558 18.78 18.39 -12.50
CA TYR A 558 18.79 19.71 -11.89
C TYR A 558 18.31 19.65 -10.43
N LEU A 559 17.18 19.02 -10.18
CA LEU A 559 16.58 18.90 -8.84
C LEU A 559 17.46 18.07 -7.90
N SER A 560 18.04 16.95 -8.35
CA SER A 560 18.97 16.14 -7.55
C SER A 560 20.16 16.94 -7.06
N ARG A 561 20.77 17.75 -7.95
CA ARG A 561 21.89 18.63 -7.57
C ARG A 561 21.46 19.72 -6.58
N ARG A 562 20.24 20.26 -6.73
CA ARG A 562 19.72 21.30 -5.85
C ARG A 562 19.37 20.76 -4.47
N THR A 563 18.69 19.60 -4.39
CA THR A 563 18.37 18.93 -3.12
C THR A 563 19.65 18.63 -2.34
N LYS A 564 20.66 18.02 -3.00
CA LYS A 564 21.95 17.73 -2.37
C LYS A 564 22.65 18.98 -1.81
N LYS A 565 22.56 20.12 -2.53
CA LYS A 565 23.16 21.39 -2.08
C LYS A 565 22.38 22.05 -0.95
N ILE A 566 21.07 21.86 -0.87
CA ILE A 566 20.20 22.53 0.12
C ILE A 566 20.17 21.74 1.41
N CYS A 567 19.94 20.43 1.33
CA CYS A 567 19.82 19.55 2.48
C CYS A 567 20.46 18.18 2.15
N PRO A 568 21.78 18.01 2.38
CA PRO A 568 22.52 16.78 2.05
C PRO A 568 21.93 15.53 2.72
N ASN A 569 21.52 15.64 4.00
CA ASN A 569 20.95 14.55 4.77
C ASN A 569 19.64 14.01 4.12
N VAL A 570 18.74 14.91 3.76
CA VAL A 570 17.49 14.54 3.08
C VAL A 570 17.76 13.98 1.68
N ALA A 571 18.74 14.54 0.96
CA ALA A 571 19.15 14.01 -0.34
C ALA A 571 19.76 12.60 -0.25
N PHE A 572 20.38 12.27 0.89
CA PHE A 572 20.90 10.93 1.15
C PHE A 572 19.76 9.90 1.38
N LEU A 573 18.67 10.32 2.00
CA LEU A 573 17.49 9.46 2.23
C LEU A 573 16.60 9.29 0.98
N ASP A 574 16.74 10.15 -0.04
CA ASP A 574 15.89 10.13 -1.24
C ASP A 574 16.33 9.06 -2.23
N MET A 575 15.37 8.57 -3.03
CA MET A 575 15.66 7.67 -4.14
C MET A 575 16.52 8.37 -5.19
N ARG A 576 17.53 7.70 -5.73
CA ARG A 576 18.41 8.26 -6.75
C ARG A 576 17.93 7.99 -8.18
N LYS A 577 17.13 6.95 -8.37
CA LYS A 577 16.49 6.60 -9.65
C LYS A 577 15.11 7.20 -9.82
#